data_81e5d0600bdf2f11c2ad70f39ce4f85d
#
_entry.id   81e5d0600bdf2f11c2ad70f39ce4f85d
#
_cell.length_a   1.000
_cell.length_b   1.000
_cell.length_c   1.000
_cell.angle_alpha   90.00
_cell.angle_beta   90.00
_cell.angle_gamma   90.00
#
_symmetry.space_group_name_H-M   'P 1'
#
loop_
_entity.id
_entity.type
_entity.pdbx_description
1 polymer ?
#
loop_
_entity_poly.entity_id
_entity_poly.type
_entity_poly.pdbx_seq_one_letter_code
_entity_poly.pdbx_strand_id
1 'polypeptide(L)'
;MAGPLTPTHFPTPLSDYPPAAAGGLLQTLTDRISEDPFNLIATGIFLLAIIHTFMAPRFLALAHRIQHQADHEADAAGRARQPAFASEVLHFVGEVEVVFGLWALVLMVAVTWNRGWETAKHYLNDTVNYTEPLFVIVIMALASTRPIIVFAERAMSKVAALGKGTPAAWWLATLTVGPLLGSFITEPAAMTICALLLARQFYDLEPSPRLKYATLGLLFVNVSIGGTLTHFAAPPILMVARTWEWDLWYVMSHFGWRTLIAVLSSAVLYYLIFRQELQALSARPAVRDAEVPDSDAATSGFGALLPVPAWIILAHAAFMAWTVLNSHYPALFLGGFLFFLGFVKATSPYQSEVSLKSPLLVGFFLAGLVIHGGLQGWWIAPVLASLSETPLFFGAAILTAFNDNALITYLATLVPNMSEAAKLAVVEGAVTGGGLTVIANAPNPAGQALLSRFFGGAIAPLSLLASALLPTVVAVICYRFIP
;
A
#
# COMPACT_ATOMS: atom_id res chain seq x y z
N MET A 1 -21.14 -33.83 33.66
CA MET A 1 -19.83 -33.10 33.69
C MET A 1 -19.11 -33.47 32.40
N ALA A 2 -19.16 -32.61 31.41
CA ALA A 2 -18.33 -32.77 30.20
C ALA A 2 -16.89 -32.41 30.62
N GLY A 3 -15.94 -33.34 30.38
CA GLY A 3 -14.52 -33.09 30.62
C GLY A 3 -14.00 -31.90 29.79
N PRO A 4 -12.85 -31.29 30.19
CA PRO A 4 -12.28 -30.21 29.40
C PRO A 4 -11.97 -30.75 28.01
N LEU A 5 -12.65 -30.20 27.01
CA LEU A 5 -12.30 -30.40 25.62
C LEU A 5 -10.85 -29.99 25.46
N THR A 6 -9.99 -30.94 25.11
CA THR A 6 -8.63 -30.63 24.61
C THR A 6 -8.76 -29.50 23.59
N PRO A 7 -7.92 -28.45 23.62
CA PRO A 7 -8.00 -27.40 22.64
C PRO A 7 -7.77 -28.04 21.26
N THR A 8 -8.85 -28.19 20.52
CA THR A 8 -8.78 -28.52 19.10
C THR A 8 -7.95 -27.41 18.45
N HIS A 9 -6.90 -27.80 17.71
CA HIS A 9 -6.07 -26.84 16.97
C HIS A 9 -6.97 -25.93 16.11
N PHE A 10 -6.99 -24.65 16.41
CA PHE A 10 -7.76 -23.67 15.65
C PHE A 10 -6.81 -22.58 15.10
N PRO A 11 -6.82 -22.30 13.80
CA PRO A 11 -7.61 -22.97 12.73
C PRO A 11 -7.20 -24.42 12.52
N THR A 12 -8.10 -25.22 11.92
CA THR A 12 -7.80 -26.60 11.55
C THR A 12 -6.56 -26.65 10.64
N PRO A 13 -5.47 -27.31 11.04
CA PRO A 13 -4.26 -27.41 10.22
C PRO A 13 -4.54 -28.08 8.87
N LEU A 14 -3.84 -27.66 7.82
CA LEU A 14 -4.02 -28.27 6.49
C LEU A 14 -3.71 -29.76 6.44
N SER A 15 -2.83 -30.25 7.35
CA SER A 15 -2.49 -31.66 7.52
C SER A 15 -3.65 -32.53 8.03
N ASP A 16 -4.61 -31.91 8.72
CA ASP A 16 -5.72 -32.61 9.39
C ASP A 16 -6.94 -32.78 8.45
N TYR A 17 -6.91 -32.07 7.31
CA TYR A 17 -7.91 -32.28 6.27
C TYR A 17 -7.65 -33.56 5.46
N PRO A 18 -8.71 -34.19 4.94
CA PRO A 18 -8.56 -35.31 4.01
C PRO A 18 -7.63 -34.96 2.84
N PRO A 19 -6.82 -35.91 2.34
CA PRO A 19 -6.01 -35.69 1.16
C PRO A 19 -6.90 -35.29 -0.05
N ALA A 20 -6.30 -34.59 -1.01
CA ALA A 20 -7.03 -34.10 -2.18
C ALA A 20 -7.82 -35.25 -2.85
N ALA A 21 -9.12 -35.05 -3.01
CA ALA A 21 -10.00 -36.09 -3.52
C ALA A 21 -9.71 -36.38 -5.02
N ALA A 22 -9.82 -37.64 -5.39
CA ALA A 22 -9.73 -38.07 -6.80
C ALA A 22 -10.78 -37.41 -7.70
N GLY A 23 -11.88 -36.90 -7.12
CA GLY A 23 -12.95 -36.14 -7.77
C GLY A 23 -12.62 -34.69 -8.12
N GLY A 24 -11.39 -34.23 -7.86
CA GLY A 24 -10.91 -32.89 -8.24
C GLY A 24 -11.14 -31.82 -7.16
N LEU A 25 -10.91 -30.56 -7.54
CA LEU A 25 -10.91 -29.42 -6.62
C LEU A 25 -12.23 -29.22 -5.89
N LEU A 26 -13.36 -29.29 -6.59
CA LEU A 26 -14.68 -29.07 -6.00
C LEU A 26 -14.98 -30.10 -4.90
N GLN A 27 -14.66 -31.37 -5.14
CA GLN A 27 -14.84 -32.44 -4.14
C GLN A 27 -13.95 -32.17 -2.91
N THR A 28 -12.69 -31.82 -3.13
CA THR A 28 -11.75 -31.47 -2.04
C THR A 28 -12.28 -30.34 -1.16
N LEU A 29 -12.85 -29.29 -1.77
CA LEU A 29 -13.44 -28.18 -1.01
C LEU A 29 -14.69 -28.62 -0.24
N THR A 30 -15.55 -29.43 -0.84
CA THR A 30 -16.75 -29.95 -0.18
C THR A 30 -16.40 -30.82 1.02
N ASP A 31 -15.41 -31.70 0.89
CA ASP A 31 -14.93 -32.55 1.98
C ASP A 31 -14.38 -31.72 3.15
N ARG A 32 -13.60 -30.67 2.86
CA ARG A 32 -13.07 -29.74 3.89
C ARG A 32 -14.14 -28.91 4.57
N ILE A 33 -15.21 -28.54 3.87
CA ILE A 33 -16.37 -27.87 4.46
C ILE A 33 -17.12 -28.84 5.39
N SER A 34 -17.22 -30.11 5.00
CA SER A 34 -17.89 -31.11 5.83
C SER A 34 -17.12 -31.42 7.11
N GLU A 35 -15.76 -31.35 7.04
CA GLU A 35 -14.88 -31.54 8.20
C GLU A 35 -14.98 -30.37 9.18
N ASP A 36 -14.91 -29.14 8.68
CA ASP A 36 -15.07 -27.92 9.48
C ASP A 36 -16.03 -26.92 8.81
N PRO A 37 -17.33 -26.95 9.14
CA PRO A 37 -18.32 -26.02 8.59
C PRO A 37 -18.06 -24.55 8.92
N PHE A 38 -17.26 -24.23 9.97
CA PHE A 38 -16.90 -22.87 10.32
C PHE A 38 -16.07 -22.19 9.22
N ASN A 39 -15.38 -22.96 8.39
CA ASN A 39 -14.68 -22.50 7.20
C ASN A 39 -15.55 -21.61 6.30
N LEU A 40 -16.80 -22.01 6.05
CA LEU A 40 -17.73 -21.21 5.25
C LEU A 40 -18.10 -19.88 5.93
N ILE A 41 -18.28 -19.89 7.24
CA ILE A 41 -18.60 -18.68 7.99
C ILE A 41 -17.43 -17.70 7.92
N ALA A 42 -16.21 -18.19 8.19
CA ALA A 42 -15.00 -17.38 8.15
C ALA A 42 -14.74 -16.80 6.73
N THR A 43 -14.91 -17.64 5.70
CA THR A 43 -14.75 -17.20 4.30
C THR A 43 -15.88 -16.25 3.88
N GLY A 44 -17.11 -16.48 4.32
CA GLY A 44 -18.24 -15.56 4.09
C GLY A 44 -17.97 -14.17 4.67
N ILE A 45 -17.47 -14.08 5.91
CA ILE A 45 -17.10 -12.82 6.56
C ILE A 45 -15.93 -12.15 5.80
N PHE A 46 -14.93 -12.90 5.38
CA PHE A 46 -13.82 -12.41 4.59
C PHE A 46 -14.28 -11.83 3.23
N LEU A 47 -15.18 -12.54 2.52
CA LEU A 47 -15.76 -12.04 1.27
C LEU A 47 -16.61 -10.78 1.48
N LEU A 48 -17.33 -10.68 2.60
CA LEU A 48 -18.06 -9.46 2.94
C LEU A 48 -17.11 -8.28 3.21
N ALA A 49 -15.95 -8.51 3.82
CA ALA A 49 -14.91 -7.49 3.95
C ALA A 49 -14.44 -7.00 2.57
N ILE A 50 -14.18 -7.93 1.64
CA ILE A 50 -13.81 -7.59 0.26
C ILE A 50 -14.93 -6.78 -0.43
N ILE A 51 -16.18 -7.21 -0.32
CA ILE A 51 -17.32 -6.47 -0.89
C ILE A 51 -17.43 -5.08 -0.28
N HIS A 52 -17.20 -4.94 1.03
CA HIS A 52 -17.20 -3.64 1.72
C HIS A 52 -16.14 -2.70 1.13
N THR A 53 -14.94 -3.19 0.81
CA THR A 53 -13.89 -2.40 0.17
C THR A 53 -14.38 -1.75 -1.14
N PHE A 54 -15.16 -2.48 -1.95
CA PHE A 54 -15.77 -1.92 -3.17
C PHE A 54 -16.89 -0.90 -2.87
N MET A 55 -17.50 -0.97 -1.70
CA MET A 55 -18.54 -0.03 -1.28
C MET A 55 -17.98 1.23 -0.60
N ALA A 56 -16.71 1.23 -0.18
CA ALA A 56 -16.07 2.33 0.53
C ALA A 56 -16.29 3.71 -0.14
N PRO A 57 -16.14 3.89 -1.47
CA PRO A 57 -16.43 5.17 -2.12
C PRO A 57 -17.88 5.64 -1.97
N ARG A 58 -18.84 4.70 -1.84
CA ARG A 58 -20.27 5.05 -1.62
C ARG A 58 -20.49 5.56 -0.20
N PHE A 59 -19.83 4.97 0.79
CA PHE A 59 -19.89 5.46 2.18
C PHE A 59 -19.28 6.86 2.29
N LEU A 60 -18.15 7.11 1.66
CA LEU A 60 -17.53 8.44 1.59
C LEU A 60 -18.44 9.47 0.90
N ALA A 61 -19.04 9.11 -0.23
CA ALA A 61 -19.99 9.99 -0.93
C ALA A 61 -21.23 10.31 -0.06
N LEU A 62 -21.73 9.35 0.71
CA LEU A 62 -22.84 9.56 1.64
C LEU A 62 -22.40 10.44 2.82
N ALA A 63 -21.21 10.22 3.37
CA ALA A 63 -20.63 11.05 4.42
C ALA A 63 -20.55 12.53 3.99
N HIS A 64 -20.02 12.80 2.80
CA HIS A 64 -19.95 14.14 2.24
C HIS A 64 -21.33 14.78 2.08
N ARG A 65 -22.34 14.03 1.62
CA ARG A 65 -23.72 14.54 1.51
C ARG A 65 -24.30 14.95 2.86
N ILE A 66 -24.12 14.10 3.88
CA ILE A 66 -24.61 14.39 5.24
C ILE A 66 -23.89 15.60 5.82
N GLN A 67 -22.57 15.69 5.66
CA GLN A 67 -21.81 16.87 6.13
C GLN A 67 -22.27 18.14 5.43
N HIS A 68 -22.45 18.11 4.12
CA HIS A 68 -22.92 19.25 3.35
C HIS A 68 -24.32 19.72 3.78
N GLN A 69 -25.22 18.79 4.09
CA GLN A 69 -26.55 19.13 4.64
C GLN A 69 -26.42 19.78 6.02
N ALA A 70 -25.61 19.22 6.91
CA ALA A 70 -25.36 19.76 8.23
C ALA A 70 -24.75 21.18 8.18
N ASP A 71 -23.80 21.39 7.26
CA ASP A 71 -23.18 22.70 7.04
C ASP A 71 -24.21 23.74 6.55
N HIS A 72 -25.09 23.37 5.61
CA HIS A 72 -26.18 24.25 5.16
C HIS A 72 -27.16 24.60 6.27
N GLU A 73 -27.55 23.64 7.12
CA GLU A 73 -28.43 23.89 8.27
C GLU A 73 -27.75 24.80 9.30
N ALA A 74 -26.43 24.63 9.53
CA ALA A 74 -25.65 25.48 10.42
C ALA A 74 -25.57 26.92 9.88
N ASP A 75 -25.27 27.09 8.59
CA ASP A 75 -25.23 28.42 7.93
C ASP A 75 -26.59 29.12 7.97
N ALA A 76 -27.68 28.40 7.66
CA ALA A 76 -29.04 28.94 7.72
C ALA A 76 -29.46 29.36 9.15
N ALA A 77 -28.92 28.67 10.17
CA ALA A 77 -29.19 28.98 11.58
C ALA A 77 -28.18 29.96 12.20
N GLY A 78 -27.21 30.49 11.44
CA GLY A 78 -26.14 31.35 11.94
C GLY A 78 -25.24 30.69 12.97
N ARG A 79 -25.12 29.36 12.96
CA ARG A 79 -24.29 28.57 13.86
C ARG A 79 -22.95 28.19 13.20
N ALA A 80 -21.92 27.99 14.02
CA ALA A 80 -20.64 27.48 13.54
C ALA A 80 -20.82 26.06 12.95
N ARG A 81 -20.18 25.80 11.79
CA ARG A 81 -20.14 24.45 11.19
C ARG A 81 -19.44 23.51 12.13
N GLN A 82 -20.02 22.35 12.36
CA GLN A 82 -19.45 21.26 13.17
C GLN A 82 -19.53 19.95 12.39
N PRO A 83 -18.55 19.04 12.59
CA PRO A 83 -18.63 17.71 12.00
C PRO A 83 -19.90 16.99 12.46
N ALA A 84 -20.69 16.49 11.52
CA ALA A 84 -21.85 15.67 11.83
C ALA A 84 -21.38 14.26 12.24
N PHE A 85 -21.78 13.77 13.41
CA PHE A 85 -21.37 12.46 13.91
C PHE A 85 -21.61 11.32 12.90
N ALA A 86 -22.76 11.33 12.22
CA ALA A 86 -23.06 10.34 11.19
C ALA A 86 -22.11 10.44 9.99
N SER A 87 -21.66 11.65 9.62
CA SER A 87 -20.66 11.86 8.58
C SER A 87 -19.31 11.27 8.99
N GLU A 88 -18.86 11.53 10.22
CA GLU A 88 -17.58 11.00 10.73
C GLU A 88 -17.56 9.47 10.80
N VAL A 89 -18.67 8.86 11.25
CA VAL A 89 -18.80 7.39 11.28
C VAL A 89 -18.75 6.82 9.86
N LEU A 90 -19.44 7.44 8.90
CA LEU A 90 -19.43 6.99 7.50
C LEU A 90 -18.08 7.23 6.84
N HIS A 91 -17.36 8.29 7.18
CA HIS A 91 -15.97 8.50 6.76
C HIS A 91 -15.08 7.37 7.27
N PHE A 92 -15.16 7.06 8.57
CA PHE A 92 -14.36 5.98 9.16
C PHE A 92 -14.67 4.62 8.51
N VAL A 93 -15.95 4.27 8.34
CA VAL A 93 -16.38 3.02 7.69
C VAL A 93 -16.01 3.00 6.19
N GLY A 94 -15.93 4.16 5.55
CA GLY A 94 -15.55 4.30 4.14
C GLY A 94 -14.04 4.36 3.89
N GLU A 95 -13.19 4.41 4.92
CA GLU A 95 -11.75 4.30 4.74
C GLU A 95 -11.37 2.84 4.45
N VAL A 96 -10.76 2.58 3.28
CA VAL A 96 -10.39 1.21 2.84
C VAL A 96 -9.49 0.53 3.86
N GLU A 97 -8.60 1.29 4.47
CA GLU A 97 -7.62 0.82 5.45
C GLU A 97 -8.24 0.30 6.76
N VAL A 98 -9.48 0.66 7.09
CA VAL A 98 -10.13 0.15 8.30
C VAL A 98 -11.00 -1.07 8.06
N VAL A 99 -11.34 -1.38 6.82
CA VAL A 99 -12.34 -2.40 6.48
C VAL A 99 -11.99 -3.77 7.09
N PHE A 100 -10.80 -4.29 6.82
CA PHE A 100 -10.41 -5.62 7.32
C PHE A 100 -10.34 -5.67 8.85
N GLY A 101 -9.90 -4.60 9.50
CA GLY A 101 -9.90 -4.50 10.96
C GLY A 101 -11.32 -4.48 11.56
N LEU A 102 -12.27 -3.77 10.93
CA LEU A 102 -13.67 -3.78 11.34
C LEU A 102 -14.29 -5.18 11.21
N TRP A 103 -14.08 -5.84 10.07
CA TRP A 103 -14.60 -7.19 9.85
C TRP A 103 -13.88 -8.25 10.70
N ALA A 104 -12.64 -8.01 11.14
CA ALA A 104 -11.97 -8.85 12.12
C ALA A 104 -12.72 -8.89 13.46
N LEU A 105 -13.36 -7.79 13.89
CA LEU A 105 -14.23 -7.79 15.06
C LEU A 105 -15.44 -8.73 14.86
N VAL A 106 -16.08 -8.65 13.69
CA VAL A 106 -17.20 -9.54 13.33
C VAL A 106 -16.75 -11.00 13.33
N LEU A 107 -15.59 -11.27 12.74
CA LEU A 107 -14.98 -12.60 12.72
C LEU A 107 -14.72 -13.12 14.15
N MET A 108 -14.17 -12.28 15.03
CA MET A 108 -13.90 -12.69 16.42
C MET A 108 -15.17 -12.96 17.21
N VAL A 109 -16.25 -12.22 16.95
CA VAL A 109 -17.58 -12.54 17.50
C VAL A 109 -18.04 -13.91 17.02
N ALA A 110 -17.90 -14.20 15.72
CA ALA A 110 -18.27 -15.49 15.15
C ALA A 110 -17.42 -16.66 15.70
N VAL A 111 -16.09 -16.47 15.85
CA VAL A 111 -15.19 -17.45 16.48
C VAL A 111 -15.60 -17.69 17.93
N THR A 112 -15.83 -16.62 18.70
CA THR A 112 -16.24 -16.71 20.11
C THR A 112 -17.56 -17.47 20.26
N TRP A 113 -18.52 -17.18 19.40
CA TRP A 113 -19.83 -17.85 19.42
C TRP A 113 -19.73 -19.34 19.09
N ASN A 114 -18.91 -19.70 18.12
CA ASN A 114 -18.80 -21.07 17.61
C ASN A 114 -17.81 -21.93 18.40
N ARG A 115 -16.65 -21.36 18.81
CA ARG A 115 -15.50 -22.07 19.39
C ARG A 115 -15.16 -21.63 20.83
N GLY A 116 -15.82 -20.60 21.35
CA GLY A 116 -15.60 -20.04 22.67
C GLY A 116 -14.53 -18.94 22.71
N TRP A 117 -14.60 -18.13 23.77
CA TRP A 117 -13.71 -16.98 23.98
C TRP A 117 -12.24 -17.36 24.12
N GLU A 118 -11.93 -18.48 24.79
CA GLU A 118 -10.54 -18.95 24.94
C GLU A 118 -9.90 -19.24 23.58
N THR A 119 -10.62 -19.89 22.66
CA THR A 119 -10.15 -20.14 21.29
C THR A 119 -9.90 -18.83 20.54
N ALA A 120 -10.82 -17.86 20.65
CA ALA A 120 -10.66 -16.55 20.01
C ALA A 120 -9.40 -15.81 20.52
N LYS A 121 -9.16 -15.84 21.84
CA LYS A 121 -7.94 -15.24 22.45
C LYS A 121 -6.66 -15.93 21.95
N HIS A 122 -6.64 -17.28 21.99
CA HIS A 122 -5.48 -18.03 21.50
C HIS A 122 -5.21 -17.77 20.03
N TYR A 123 -6.23 -17.71 19.21
CA TYR A 123 -6.08 -17.38 17.81
C TYR A 123 -5.42 -16.00 17.63
N LEU A 124 -5.97 -14.97 18.27
CA LEU A 124 -5.45 -13.60 18.14
C LEU A 124 -4.05 -13.43 18.74
N ASN A 125 -3.74 -14.07 19.88
CA ASN A 125 -2.50 -13.82 20.60
C ASN A 125 -1.37 -14.75 20.18
N ASP A 126 -1.65 -16.01 19.88
CA ASP A 126 -0.64 -17.04 19.76
C ASP A 126 -0.51 -17.58 18.32
N THR A 127 -1.58 -17.47 17.49
CA THR A 127 -1.58 -18.00 16.12
C THR A 127 -1.30 -16.90 15.10
N VAL A 128 -1.96 -15.74 15.24
CA VAL A 128 -1.80 -14.63 14.30
C VAL A 128 -0.45 -13.94 14.49
N ASN A 129 0.30 -13.78 13.41
CA ASN A 129 1.57 -13.08 13.43
C ASN A 129 1.39 -11.60 13.05
N TYR A 130 1.68 -10.70 13.97
CA TYR A 130 1.60 -9.24 13.76
C TYR A 130 2.94 -8.57 13.44
N THR A 131 4.01 -9.34 13.23
CA THR A 131 5.35 -8.76 13.02
C THR A 131 5.35 -7.81 11.83
N GLU A 132 4.79 -8.23 10.68
CA GLU A 132 4.73 -7.43 9.47
C GLU A 132 3.83 -6.19 9.63
N PRO A 133 2.59 -6.28 10.16
CA PRO A 133 1.77 -5.10 10.47
C PRO A 133 2.46 -4.09 11.38
N LEU A 134 3.10 -4.54 12.46
CA LEU A 134 3.83 -3.67 13.39
C LEU A 134 5.06 -3.03 12.74
N PHE A 135 5.80 -3.81 11.95
CA PHE A 135 6.95 -3.29 11.20
C PHE A 135 6.54 -2.18 10.23
N VAL A 136 5.43 -2.37 9.49
CA VAL A 136 4.91 -1.36 8.55
C VAL A 136 4.57 -0.06 9.26
N ILE A 137 3.94 -0.11 10.43
CA ILE A 137 3.64 1.08 11.22
C ILE A 137 4.94 1.87 11.50
N VAL A 138 5.97 1.19 11.97
CA VAL A 138 7.23 1.81 12.36
C VAL A 138 7.96 2.38 11.14
N ILE A 139 8.16 1.57 10.11
CA ILE A 139 8.95 2.01 8.94
C ILE A 139 8.26 3.15 8.17
N MET A 140 6.93 3.12 8.06
CA MET A 140 6.17 4.21 7.44
C MET A 140 6.23 5.49 8.27
N ALA A 141 6.14 5.40 9.62
CA ALA A 141 6.26 6.56 10.49
C ALA A 141 7.65 7.22 10.38
N LEU A 142 8.71 6.42 10.33
CA LEU A 142 10.08 6.90 10.10
C LEU A 142 10.23 7.55 8.73
N ALA A 143 9.74 6.89 7.67
CA ALA A 143 9.88 7.32 6.29
C ALA A 143 9.09 8.60 5.96
N SER A 144 7.99 8.86 6.64
CA SER A 144 7.14 10.05 6.45
C SER A 144 7.65 11.30 7.18
N THR A 145 8.82 11.24 7.83
CA THR A 145 9.39 12.38 8.53
C THR A 145 10.01 13.40 7.60
N ARG A 146 9.97 14.69 7.99
CA ARG A 146 10.51 15.80 7.22
C ARG A 146 11.96 15.58 6.73
N PRO A 147 12.93 15.08 7.55
CA PRO A 147 14.29 14.82 7.07
C PRO A 147 14.38 13.83 5.92
N ILE A 148 13.56 12.78 5.92
CA ILE A 148 13.53 11.79 4.85
C ILE A 148 12.86 12.37 3.60
N ILE A 149 11.79 13.13 3.75
CA ILE A 149 11.12 13.84 2.63
C ILE A 149 12.11 14.81 1.97
N VAL A 150 12.81 15.63 2.76
CA VAL A 150 13.83 16.57 2.26
C VAL A 150 14.98 15.85 1.56
N PHE A 151 15.39 14.69 2.05
CA PHE A 151 16.39 13.86 1.36
C PHE A 151 15.90 13.42 -0.02
N ALA A 152 14.69 12.90 -0.12
CA ALA A 152 14.10 12.43 -1.37
C ALA A 152 13.92 13.58 -2.37
N GLU A 153 13.41 14.74 -1.92
CA GLU A 153 13.27 15.94 -2.75
C GLU A 153 14.63 16.43 -3.26
N ARG A 154 15.67 16.48 -2.41
CA ARG A 154 17.03 16.84 -2.83
C ARG A 154 17.60 15.87 -3.86
N ALA A 155 17.35 14.57 -3.72
CA ALA A 155 17.79 13.57 -4.68
C ALA A 155 17.12 13.79 -6.05
N MET A 156 15.81 13.96 -6.08
CA MET A 156 15.07 14.23 -7.32
C MET A 156 15.45 15.57 -7.95
N SER A 157 15.66 16.63 -7.15
CA SER A 157 16.11 17.93 -7.61
C SER A 157 17.48 17.87 -8.30
N LYS A 158 18.43 17.11 -7.74
CA LYS A 158 19.75 16.91 -8.37
C LYS A 158 19.62 16.23 -9.74
N VAL A 159 18.74 15.24 -9.88
CA VAL A 159 18.49 14.57 -11.15
C VAL A 159 17.78 15.52 -12.13
N ALA A 160 16.76 16.26 -11.68
CA ALA A 160 16.09 17.26 -12.51
C ALA A 160 17.05 18.37 -12.99
N ALA A 161 18.05 18.75 -12.17
CA ALA A 161 19.06 19.72 -12.53
C ALA A 161 19.94 19.30 -13.75
N LEU A 162 20.12 17.99 -13.99
CA LEU A 162 20.78 17.46 -15.18
C LEU A 162 20.05 17.89 -16.46
N GLY A 163 18.70 18.02 -16.38
CA GLY A 163 17.85 18.56 -17.44
C GLY A 163 17.54 20.06 -17.26
N LYS A 164 18.43 20.82 -16.59
CA LYS A 164 18.31 22.29 -16.34
C LYS A 164 17.03 22.66 -15.53
N GLY A 165 16.49 21.74 -14.74
CA GLY A 165 15.29 21.97 -13.92
C GLY A 165 14.03 22.28 -14.74
N THR A 166 13.99 21.88 -16.01
CA THR A 166 12.79 22.06 -16.85
C THR A 166 11.61 21.22 -16.35
N PRO A 167 10.34 21.60 -16.63
CA PRO A 167 9.18 20.76 -16.30
C PRO A 167 9.30 19.32 -16.79
N ALA A 168 9.84 19.09 -17.98
CA ALA A 168 10.09 17.74 -18.50
C ALA A 168 11.16 16.99 -17.68
N ALA A 169 12.20 17.67 -17.21
CA ALA A 169 13.22 17.07 -16.36
C ALA A 169 12.68 16.72 -14.98
N TRP A 170 11.87 17.57 -14.38
CA TRP A 170 11.16 17.28 -13.13
C TRP A 170 10.17 16.10 -13.30
N TRP A 171 9.41 16.09 -14.40
CA TRP A 171 8.49 15.00 -14.72
C TRP A 171 9.23 13.65 -14.82
N LEU A 172 10.36 13.61 -15.55
CA LEU A 172 11.19 12.40 -15.64
C LEU A 172 11.78 11.99 -14.28
N ALA A 173 12.40 12.93 -13.56
CA ALA A 173 13.02 12.66 -12.27
C ALA A 173 11.98 12.12 -11.26
N THR A 174 10.80 12.74 -11.21
CA THR A 174 9.74 12.36 -10.28
C THR A 174 9.15 10.99 -10.63
N LEU A 175 9.01 10.66 -11.91
CA LEU A 175 8.40 9.37 -12.34
C LEU A 175 9.42 8.23 -12.49
N THR A 176 10.73 8.49 -12.28
CA THR A 176 11.77 7.45 -12.26
C THR A 176 12.42 7.33 -10.90
N VAL A 177 13.11 8.36 -10.45
CA VAL A 177 13.85 8.35 -9.17
C VAL A 177 12.89 8.27 -8.00
N GLY A 178 11.76 8.98 -8.03
CA GLY A 178 10.77 8.97 -6.96
C GLY A 178 10.25 7.57 -6.63
N PRO A 179 9.68 6.83 -7.60
CA PRO A 179 9.28 5.44 -7.42
C PRO A 179 10.39 4.52 -6.91
N LEU A 180 11.61 4.61 -7.45
CA LEU A 180 12.74 3.80 -7.03
C LEU A 180 13.20 4.13 -5.60
N LEU A 181 13.13 5.40 -5.19
CA LEU A 181 13.34 5.78 -3.79
C LEU A 181 12.29 5.14 -2.86
N GLY A 182 11.11 4.81 -3.37
CA GLY A 182 10.08 4.05 -2.64
C GLY A 182 10.59 2.77 -2.03
N SER A 183 11.56 2.12 -2.67
CA SER A 183 12.26 0.95 -2.11
C SER A 183 13.06 1.22 -0.83
N PHE A 184 13.33 2.47 -0.50
CA PHE A 184 14.09 2.87 0.68
C PHE A 184 13.25 3.66 1.68
N ILE A 185 12.28 4.45 1.18
CA ILE A 185 11.44 5.32 1.99
C ILE A 185 9.99 4.86 2.08
N THR A 186 9.67 3.66 1.61
CA THR A 186 8.34 3.06 1.41
C THR A 186 7.51 3.64 0.26
N GLU A 187 6.64 2.82 -0.31
CA GLU A 187 5.76 3.25 -1.43
C GLU A 187 4.81 4.40 -1.07
N PRO A 188 4.15 4.43 0.12
CA PRO A 188 3.28 5.53 0.47
C PRO A 188 4.00 6.89 0.60
N ALA A 189 5.22 6.90 1.13
CA ALA A 189 6.04 8.10 1.18
C ALA A 189 6.43 8.55 -0.23
N ALA A 190 6.88 7.62 -1.08
CA ALA A 190 7.22 7.92 -2.48
C ALA A 190 6.02 8.47 -3.25
N MET A 191 4.84 7.86 -3.12
CA MET A 191 3.60 8.33 -3.76
C MET A 191 3.28 9.76 -3.35
N THR A 192 3.32 10.06 -2.05
CA THR A 192 3.02 11.39 -1.53
C THR A 192 3.98 12.44 -2.05
N ILE A 193 5.28 12.17 -1.99
CA ILE A 193 6.31 13.11 -2.45
C ILE A 193 6.21 13.32 -3.98
N CYS A 194 6.06 12.24 -4.74
CA CYS A 194 5.92 12.34 -6.20
C CYS A 194 4.66 13.11 -6.60
N ALA A 195 3.51 12.83 -5.94
CA ALA A 195 2.27 13.55 -6.21
C ALA A 195 2.39 15.05 -5.92
N LEU A 196 3.00 15.44 -4.80
CA LEU A 196 3.23 16.85 -4.44
C LEU A 196 4.17 17.55 -5.43
N LEU A 197 5.26 16.89 -5.83
CA LEU A 197 6.19 17.45 -6.81
C LEU A 197 5.55 17.56 -8.19
N LEU A 198 4.82 16.56 -8.64
CA LEU A 198 4.07 16.63 -9.90
C LEU A 198 3.00 17.70 -9.86
N ALA A 199 2.30 17.88 -8.74
CA ALA A 199 1.31 18.95 -8.59
C ALA A 199 1.95 20.30 -8.92
N ARG A 200 3.07 20.64 -8.28
CA ARG A 200 3.75 21.95 -8.40
C ARG A 200 4.54 22.12 -9.69
N GLN A 201 5.30 21.10 -10.10
CA GLN A 201 6.25 21.21 -11.20
C GLN A 201 5.66 20.85 -12.56
N PHE A 202 4.47 20.25 -12.57
CA PHE A 202 3.86 19.74 -13.79
C PHE A 202 2.36 20.04 -13.90
N TYR A 203 1.50 19.65 -12.93
CA TYR A 203 0.05 19.81 -13.06
C TYR A 203 -0.40 21.27 -12.99
N ASP A 204 0.26 22.13 -12.21
CA ASP A 204 0.00 23.57 -12.16
C ASP A 204 0.30 24.29 -13.49
N LEU A 205 1.03 23.65 -14.42
CA LEU A 205 1.23 24.14 -15.79
C LEU A 205 0.09 23.81 -16.74
N GLU A 206 -0.98 23.20 -16.24
CA GLU A 206 -2.19 22.81 -16.99
C GLU A 206 -1.89 22.02 -18.27
N PRO A 207 -1.27 20.82 -18.18
CA PRO A 207 -1.11 19.93 -19.32
C PRO A 207 -2.46 19.44 -19.85
N SER A 208 -2.47 18.91 -21.08
CA SER A 208 -3.68 18.36 -21.68
C SER A 208 -4.30 17.24 -20.81
N PRO A 209 -5.63 17.00 -20.88
CA PRO A 209 -6.28 15.93 -20.15
C PRO A 209 -5.65 14.55 -20.43
N ARG A 210 -5.18 14.33 -21.67
CA ARG A 210 -4.52 13.09 -22.06
C ARG A 210 -3.18 12.91 -21.34
N LEU A 211 -2.36 13.95 -21.27
CA LEU A 211 -1.07 13.91 -20.60
C LEU A 211 -1.26 13.88 -19.06
N LYS A 212 -2.30 14.54 -18.51
CA LYS A 212 -2.66 14.45 -17.07
C LYS A 212 -2.90 13.00 -16.66
N TYR A 213 -3.79 12.28 -17.38
CA TYR A 213 -4.08 10.88 -17.08
C TYR A 213 -2.88 9.96 -17.35
N ALA A 214 -2.15 10.16 -18.44
CA ALA A 214 -0.94 9.39 -18.73
C ALA A 214 0.09 9.49 -17.60
N THR A 215 0.31 10.70 -17.08
CA THR A 215 1.20 10.94 -15.93
C THR A 215 0.70 10.25 -14.66
N LEU A 216 -0.60 10.30 -14.40
CA LEU A 216 -1.19 9.65 -13.23
C LEU A 216 -1.07 8.11 -13.29
N GLY A 217 -1.41 7.51 -14.45
CA GLY A 217 -1.29 6.06 -14.64
C GLY A 217 0.17 5.60 -14.54
N LEU A 218 1.10 6.35 -15.13
CA LEU A 218 2.53 6.07 -15.02
C LEU A 218 3.03 6.19 -13.57
N LEU A 219 2.58 7.21 -12.83
CA LEU A 219 2.91 7.37 -11.41
C LEU A 219 2.48 6.15 -10.60
N PHE A 220 1.21 5.73 -10.75
CA PHE A 220 0.66 4.61 -9.97
C PHE A 220 1.38 3.30 -10.27
N VAL A 221 1.61 2.99 -11.55
CA VAL A 221 2.33 1.77 -11.93
C VAL A 221 3.79 1.83 -11.47
N ASN A 222 4.49 2.93 -11.72
CA ASN A 222 5.91 3.03 -11.35
C ASN A 222 6.11 3.01 -9.83
N VAL A 223 5.21 3.58 -9.02
CA VAL A 223 5.29 3.49 -7.56
C VAL A 223 5.02 2.06 -7.09
N SER A 224 4.01 1.38 -7.67
CA SER A 224 3.69 0.00 -7.30
C SER A 224 4.83 -0.99 -7.58
N ILE A 225 5.54 -0.83 -8.70
CA ILE A 225 6.70 -1.68 -9.00
C ILE A 225 7.99 -1.13 -8.37
N GLY A 226 8.10 0.19 -8.19
CA GLY A 226 9.30 0.88 -7.75
C GLY A 226 9.75 0.54 -6.33
N GLY A 227 8.84 0.05 -5.48
CA GLY A 227 9.14 -0.41 -4.12
C GLY A 227 9.86 -1.77 -4.04
N THR A 228 10.08 -2.45 -5.16
CA THR A 228 10.52 -3.86 -5.19
C THR A 228 12.04 -4.07 -5.30
N LEU A 229 12.87 -3.05 -5.05
CA LEU A 229 14.32 -3.23 -4.92
C LEU A 229 14.73 -3.81 -3.58
N THR A 230 13.86 -3.70 -2.57
CA THR A 230 14.13 -4.19 -1.22
C THR A 230 12.98 -5.09 -0.74
N HIS A 231 13.27 -5.95 0.22
CA HIS A 231 12.29 -6.90 0.76
C HIS A 231 11.32 -6.29 1.80
N PHE A 232 11.47 -5.01 2.13
CA PHE A 232 10.74 -4.38 3.24
C PHE A 232 9.87 -3.18 2.85
N ALA A 233 10.04 -2.61 1.64
CA ALA A 233 9.40 -1.33 1.30
C ALA A 233 8.05 -1.47 0.62
N ALA A 234 7.88 -2.52 -0.20
CA ALA A 234 6.64 -2.83 -0.89
C ALA A 234 5.80 -3.82 -0.05
N PRO A 235 4.58 -3.48 0.35
CA PRO A 235 3.72 -4.38 1.13
C PRO A 235 3.59 -5.80 0.54
N PRO A 236 3.39 -6.00 -0.76
CA PRO A 236 3.28 -7.35 -1.34
C PRO A 236 4.54 -8.21 -1.19
N ILE A 237 5.73 -7.60 -1.19
CA ILE A 237 6.97 -8.35 -0.95
C ILE A 237 7.17 -8.56 0.55
N LEU A 238 6.94 -7.55 1.36
CA LEU A 238 7.08 -7.63 2.81
C LEU A 238 6.25 -8.77 3.40
N MET A 239 5.00 -8.93 2.95
CA MET A 239 4.09 -9.97 3.45
C MET A 239 4.59 -11.40 3.21
N VAL A 240 5.41 -11.61 2.20
CA VAL A 240 5.96 -12.93 1.85
C VAL A 240 7.41 -13.13 2.29
N ALA A 241 8.17 -12.05 2.43
CA ALA A 241 9.62 -12.08 2.61
C ALA A 241 10.07 -12.96 3.79
N ARG A 242 9.38 -12.83 4.93
CA ARG A 242 9.70 -13.65 6.10
C ARG A 242 9.30 -15.12 5.91
N THR A 243 8.09 -15.38 5.42
CA THR A 243 7.57 -16.74 5.27
C THR A 243 8.36 -17.55 4.24
N TRP A 244 8.87 -16.88 3.21
CA TRP A 244 9.62 -17.50 2.13
C TRP A 244 11.13 -17.27 2.25
N GLU A 245 11.60 -16.66 3.35
CA GLU A 245 13.00 -16.37 3.63
C GLU A 245 13.68 -15.53 2.53
N TRP A 246 12.92 -14.59 1.93
CA TRP A 246 13.44 -13.70 0.91
C TRP A 246 14.20 -12.53 1.54
N ASP A 247 15.50 -12.56 1.42
CA ASP A 247 16.36 -11.48 1.87
C ASP A 247 16.51 -10.34 0.85
N LEU A 248 17.31 -9.33 1.22
CA LEU A 248 17.59 -8.19 0.34
C LEU A 248 18.19 -8.61 -1.00
N TRP A 249 19.12 -9.57 -0.99
CA TRP A 249 19.80 -10.02 -2.20
C TRP A 249 18.87 -10.82 -3.11
N TYR A 250 18.04 -11.66 -2.53
CA TYR A 250 17.03 -12.39 -3.28
C TYR A 250 16.09 -11.42 -4.02
N VAL A 251 15.55 -10.46 -3.31
CA VAL A 251 14.60 -9.49 -3.92
C VAL A 251 15.32 -8.61 -4.94
N MET A 252 16.51 -8.11 -4.65
CA MET A 252 17.31 -7.32 -5.59
C MET A 252 17.62 -8.08 -6.88
N SER A 253 17.97 -9.36 -6.78
CA SER A 253 18.37 -10.18 -7.93
C SER A 253 17.18 -10.67 -8.77
N HIS A 254 16.00 -10.87 -8.17
CA HIS A 254 14.81 -11.35 -8.91
C HIS A 254 13.88 -10.22 -9.36
N PHE A 255 13.74 -9.16 -8.58
CA PHE A 255 12.85 -8.04 -8.89
C PHE A 255 13.61 -6.76 -9.24
N GLY A 256 14.66 -6.40 -8.49
CA GLY A 256 15.23 -5.06 -8.49
C GLY A 256 15.68 -4.56 -9.86
N TRP A 257 16.47 -5.33 -10.60
CA TRP A 257 16.96 -4.92 -11.91
C TRP A 257 15.85 -4.90 -12.98
N ARG A 258 14.86 -5.82 -12.90
CA ARG A 258 13.68 -5.84 -13.79
C ARG A 258 12.80 -4.62 -13.53
N THR A 259 12.62 -4.25 -12.26
CA THR A 259 11.95 -3.02 -11.85
C THR A 259 12.65 -1.80 -12.41
N LEU A 260 13.97 -1.72 -12.30
CA LEU A 260 14.73 -0.59 -12.84
C LEU A 260 14.49 -0.42 -14.34
N ILE A 261 14.55 -1.53 -15.10
CA ILE A 261 14.27 -1.51 -16.54
C ILE A 261 12.81 -1.09 -16.79
N ALA A 262 11.84 -1.65 -16.06
CA ALA A 262 10.42 -1.33 -16.25
C ALA A 262 10.10 0.13 -15.98
N VAL A 263 10.58 0.69 -14.87
CA VAL A 263 10.38 2.10 -14.49
C VAL A 263 11.02 3.04 -15.52
N LEU A 264 12.26 2.78 -15.92
CA LEU A 264 12.95 3.61 -16.90
C LEU A 264 12.32 3.51 -18.29
N SER A 265 12.02 2.29 -18.76
CA SER A 265 11.44 2.06 -20.07
C SER A 265 10.05 2.67 -20.20
N SER A 266 9.17 2.51 -19.18
CA SER A 266 7.84 3.10 -19.17
C SER A 266 7.89 4.63 -19.17
N ALA A 267 8.78 5.22 -18.34
CA ALA A 267 8.96 6.67 -18.31
C ALA A 267 9.51 7.24 -19.63
N VAL A 268 10.52 6.59 -20.22
CA VAL A 268 11.07 6.97 -21.53
C VAL A 268 10.02 6.82 -22.62
N LEU A 269 9.26 5.74 -22.63
CA LEU A 269 8.20 5.51 -23.62
C LEU A 269 7.14 6.62 -23.57
N TYR A 270 6.67 6.98 -22.39
CA TYR A 270 5.71 8.08 -22.22
C TYR A 270 6.33 9.43 -22.58
N TYR A 271 7.59 9.66 -22.21
CA TYR A 271 8.32 10.87 -22.64
C TYR A 271 8.36 10.98 -24.17
N LEU A 272 8.66 9.90 -24.89
CA LEU A 272 8.71 9.90 -26.36
C LEU A 272 7.33 10.15 -26.98
N ILE A 273 6.26 9.57 -26.41
CA ILE A 273 4.88 9.78 -26.87
C ILE A 273 4.45 11.25 -26.68
N PHE A 274 4.79 11.86 -25.55
CA PHE A 274 4.34 13.19 -25.17
C PHE A 274 5.43 14.28 -25.28
N ARG A 275 6.57 13.98 -25.95
CA ARG A 275 7.75 14.87 -25.99
C ARG A 275 7.45 16.28 -26.46
N GLN A 276 6.59 16.44 -27.45
CA GLN A 276 6.26 17.76 -28.01
C GLN A 276 5.51 18.61 -26.97
N GLU A 277 4.56 18.04 -26.28
CA GLU A 277 3.80 18.72 -25.24
C GLU A 277 4.68 19.02 -24.01
N LEU A 278 5.49 18.06 -23.56
CA LEU A 278 6.44 18.26 -22.46
C LEU A 278 7.47 19.34 -22.76
N GLN A 279 7.96 19.43 -24.01
CA GLN A 279 8.84 20.50 -24.45
C GLN A 279 8.12 21.85 -24.50
N ALA A 280 6.87 21.89 -24.98
CA ALA A 280 6.05 23.10 -24.99
C ALA A 280 5.79 23.62 -23.57
N LEU A 281 5.51 22.72 -22.61
CA LEU A 281 5.39 23.08 -21.20
C LEU A 281 6.72 23.63 -20.66
N SER A 282 7.85 23.07 -21.08
CA SER A 282 9.17 23.48 -20.64
C SER A 282 9.60 24.88 -21.23
N ALA A 283 8.95 25.34 -22.30
CA ALA A 283 9.16 26.68 -22.85
C ALA A 283 8.36 27.76 -22.08
N ARG A 284 7.38 27.36 -21.24
CA ARG A 284 6.71 28.31 -20.35
C ARG A 284 7.68 28.77 -19.27
N PRO A 285 7.63 30.04 -18.82
CA PRO A 285 8.47 30.48 -17.72
C PRO A 285 8.19 29.58 -16.52
N ALA A 286 9.27 28.96 -16.00
CA ALA A 286 9.16 28.20 -14.75
C ALA A 286 8.51 29.11 -13.70
N VAL A 287 7.54 28.60 -12.95
CA VAL A 287 7.13 29.27 -11.72
C VAL A 287 8.36 29.20 -10.82
N ARG A 288 9.19 30.26 -10.93
CA ARG A 288 10.46 30.40 -10.21
C ARG A 288 10.12 30.56 -8.73
N ASP A 289 10.80 29.76 -7.93
CA ASP A 289 11.06 30.02 -6.51
C ASP A 289 9.82 30.34 -5.65
N ALA A 290 8.82 29.46 -5.65
CA ALA A 290 8.24 29.15 -4.38
C ALA A 290 9.25 28.19 -3.71
N GLU A 291 10.12 28.72 -2.83
CA GLU A 291 10.62 27.92 -1.71
C GLU A 291 9.50 26.97 -1.36
N VAL A 292 9.81 25.67 -1.26
CA VAL A 292 8.82 24.69 -0.75
C VAL A 292 8.17 25.36 0.44
N PRO A 293 6.92 25.86 0.36
CA PRO A 293 6.28 26.34 1.57
C PRO A 293 6.29 25.07 2.42
N ASP A 294 7.01 25.11 3.53
CA ASP A 294 6.93 24.03 4.50
C ASP A 294 5.46 23.63 4.53
N SER A 295 5.15 22.38 4.15
CA SER A 295 3.78 21.85 4.24
C SER A 295 3.21 22.05 5.66
N ASP A 296 4.09 22.37 6.57
CA ASP A 296 3.85 22.68 7.96
C ASP A 296 3.53 24.16 8.25
N ALA A 297 3.79 25.08 7.31
CA ALA A 297 3.44 26.50 7.51
C ALA A 297 1.92 26.75 7.59
N ALA A 298 1.11 25.80 7.06
CA ALA A 298 -0.36 25.88 7.13
C ALA A 298 -0.96 25.20 8.37
N THR A 299 -0.18 24.40 9.11
CA THR A 299 -0.70 23.55 10.22
C THR A 299 0.02 23.74 11.55
N SER A 300 1.18 24.38 11.61
CA SER A 300 1.89 24.55 12.87
C SER A 300 1.92 26.01 13.33
N GLY A 301 1.27 26.28 14.44
CA GLY A 301 1.48 27.50 15.23
C GLY A 301 2.87 27.55 15.92
N PHE A 302 3.86 26.83 15.38
CA PHE A 302 5.26 26.83 15.77
C PHE A 302 6.08 27.57 14.73
N GLY A 303 7.00 28.44 15.19
CA GLY A 303 7.84 29.28 14.34
C GLY A 303 8.57 28.53 13.22
N ALA A 304 9.04 29.26 12.20
CA ALA A 304 9.69 28.69 11.00
C ALA A 304 10.76 27.65 11.38
N LEU A 305 10.58 26.42 10.86
CA LEU A 305 11.50 25.31 11.11
C LEU A 305 12.87 25.60 10.47
N LEU A 306 13.93 25.20 11.16
CA LEU A 306 15.30 25.37 10.64
C LEU A 306 15.57 24.43 9.46
N PRO A 307 16.48 24.80 8.54
CA PRO A 307 16.92 23.92 7.46
C PRO A 307 17.47 22.59 8.02
N VAL A 308 17.04 21.46 7.46
CA VAL A 308 17.45 20.12 7.95
C VAL A 308 18.94 19.90 7.63
N PRO A 309 19.81 19.75 8.63
CA PRO A 309 21.23 19.46 8.42
C PRO A 309 21.45 17.99 8.08
N ALA A 310 22.56 17.68 7.41
CA ALA A 310 22.85 16.33 6.93
C ALA A 310 22.93 15.28 8.05
N TRP A 311 23.43 15.65 9.24
CA TRP A 311 23.52 14.70 10.35
C TRP A 311 22.15 14.23 10.87
N ILE A 312 21.12 15.07 10.79
CA ILE A 312 19.74 14.65 11.15
C ILE A 312 19.21 13.66 10.11
N ILE A 313 19.45 13.91 8.81
CA ILE A 313 19.09 12.94 7.75
C ILE A 313 19.80 11.60 8.00
N LEU A 314 21.09 11.64 8.31
CA LEU A 314 21.86 10.42 8.62
C LEU A 314 21.34 9.69 9.87
N ALA A 315 20.95 10.43 10.91
CA ALA A 315 20.35 9.83 12.10
C ALA A 315 19.01 9.12 11.76
N HIS A 316 18.15 9.75 10.95
CA HIS A 316 16.91 9.11 10.49
C HIS A 316 17.21 7.86 9.66
N ALA A 317 18.16 7.93 8.74
CA ALA A 317 18.61 6.77 7.96
C ALA A 317 19.16 5.65 8.86
N ALA A 318 19.86 5.98 9.94
CA ALA A 318 20.33 5.00 10.91
C ALA A 318 19.18 4.33 11.69
N PHE A 319 18.14 5.08 12.10
CA PHE A 319 16.95 4.49 12.72
C PHE A 319 16.16 3.61 11.74
N MET A 320 16.05 4.01 10.47
CA MET A 320 15.46 3.16 9.43
C MET A 320 16.27 1.88 9.22
N ALA A 321 17.59 1.99 9.12
CA ALA A 321 18.47 0.84 8.99
C ALA A 321 18.36 -0.11 10.21
N TRP A 322 18.31 0.44 11.44
CA TRP A 322 18.06 -0.35 12.65
C TRP A 322 16.74 -1.12 12.56
N THR A 323 15.67 -0.45 12.15
CA THR A 323 14.34 -1.06 11.99
C THR A 323 14.38 -2.20 10.97
N VAL A 324 15.01 -1.98 9.81
CA VAL A 324 15.13 -2.99 8.74
C VAL A 324 15.97 -4.18 9.17
N LEU A 325 17.15 -3.95 9.78
CA LEU A 325 18.03 -5.01 10.26
C LEU A 325 17.39 -5.86 11.36
N ASN A 326 16.42 -5.32 12.07
CA ASN A 326 15.71 -6.01 13.14
C ASN A 326 14.23 -6.29 12.79
N SER A 327 13.87 -6.34 11.51
CA SER A 327 12.49 -6.50 11.04
C SER A 327 11.77 -7.74 11.58
N HIS A 328 12.51 -8.80 11.92
CA HIS A 328 11.96 -10.03 12.51
C HIS A 328 11.79 -10.00 14.04
N TYR A 329 12.24 -8.93 14.69
CA TYR A 329 12.27 -8.79 16.15
C TYR A 329 11.43 -7.58 16.61
N PRO A 330 10.10 -7.75 16.84
CA PRO A 330 9.22 -6.63 17.23
C PRO A 330 9.72 -5.82 18.41
N ALA A 331 10.25 -6.46 19.44
CA ALA A 331 10.79 -5.77 20.62
C ALA A 331 11.94 -4.81 20.26
N LEU A 332 12.80 -5.17 19.31
CA LEU A 332 13.96 -4.36 18.91
C LEU A 332 13.55 -3.18 18.02
N PHE A 333 12.71 -3.40 17.00
CA PHE A 333 12.32 -2.29 16.15
C PHE A 333 11.32 -1.35 16.82
N LEU A 334 10.41 -1.84 17.68
CA LEU A 334 9.53 -0.98 18.49
C LEU A 334 10.33 -0.19 19.54
N GLY A 335 11.30 -0.84 20.22
CA GLY A 335 12.21 -0.16 21.14
C GLY A 335 13.01 0.93 20.42
N GLY A 336 13.56 0.63 19.23
CA GLY A 336 14.23 1.61 18.39
C GLY A 336 13.33 2.78 17.98
N PHE A 337 12.06 2.51 17.68
CA PHE A 337 11.08 3.54 17.37
C PHE A 337 10.77 4.45 18.55
N LEU A 338 10.63 3.90 19.75
CA LEU A 338 10.46 4.73 20.97
C LEU A 338 11.66 5.64 21.19
N PHE A 339 12.88 5.13 20.94
CA PHE A 339 14.10 5.93 21.01
C PHE A 339 14.11 7.04 19.96
N PHE A 340 13.66 6.71 18.74
CA PHE A 340 13.49 7.65 17.64
C PHE A 340 12.51 8.78 18.01
N LEU A 341 11.37 8.48 18.63
CA LEU A 341 10.42 9.53 19.07
C LEU A 341 11.07 10.49 20.07
N GLY A 342 11.91 9.98 20.99
CA GLY A 342 12.74 10.80 21.88
C GLY A 342 13.72 11.68 21.11
N PHE A 343 14.38 11.12 20.08
CA PHE A 343 15.29 11.88 19.21
C PHE A 343 14.55 12.99 18.44
N VAL A 344 13.38 12.72 17.87
CA VAL A 344 12.55 13.73 17.20
C VAL A 344 12.22 14.88 18.16
N LYS A 345 11.82 14.55 19.39
CA LYS A 345 11.52 15.57 20.41
C LYS A 345 12.75 16.41 20.76
N ALA A 346 13.91 15.78 20.91
CA ALA A 346 15.17 16.46 21.22
C ALA A 346 15.67 17.36 20.07
N THR A 347 15.28 17.07 18.83
CA THR A 347 15.66 17.81 17.63
C THR A 347 14.51 18.59 17.02
N SER A 348 13.50 18.92 17.80
CA SER A 348 12.26 19.59 17.37
C SER A 348 12.43 20.83 16.48
N PRO A 349 13.50 21.66 16.56
CA PRO A 349 13.67 22.79 15.64
C PRO A 349 13.84 22.40 14.17
N TYR A 350 14.19 21.14 13.89
CA TYR A 350 14.41 20.61 12.53
C TYR A 350 13.30 19.64 12.09
N GLN A 351 12.38 19.30 12.99
CA GLN A 351 11.39 18.25 12.81
C GLN A 351 9.99 18.83 12.67
N SER A 352 9.18 18.22 11.83
CA SER A 352 7.73 18.30 11.93
C SER A 352 7.21 17.25 12.90
N GLU A 353 5.94 17.37 13.30
CA GLU A 353 5.29 16.31 14.07
C GLU A 353 5.27 15.00 13.27
N VAL A 354 5.54 13.89 13.96
CA VAL A 354 5.48 12.57 13.34
C VAL A 354 4.02 12.22 13.08
N SER A 355 3.64 12.14 11.82
CA SER A 355 2.29 11.71 11.43
C SER A 355 2.15 10.19 11.63
N LEU A 356 1.31 9.79 12.59
CA LEU A 356 1.03 8.38 12.88
C LEU A 356 -0.28 7.89 12.24
N LYS A 357 -1.16 8.78 11.76
CA LYS A 357 -2.49 8.40 11.27
C LYS A 357 -2.39 7.38 10.13
N SER A 358 -1.70 7.72 9.05
CA SER A 358 -1.57 6.81 7.89
C SER A 358 -0.81 5.52 8.22
N PRO A 359 0.35 5.54 8.91
CA PRO A 359 1.00 4.31 9.35
C PRO A 359 0.12 3.39 10.18
N LEU A 360 -0.64 3.94 11.14
CA LEU A 360 -1.55 3.15 11.98
C LEU A 360 -2.72 2.56 11.18
N LEU A 361 -3.28 3.31 10.23
CA LEU A 361 -4.35 2.80 9.37
C LEU A 361 -3.87 1.64 8.51
N VAL A 362 -2.70 1.77 7.87
CA VAL A 362 -2.12 0.68 7.06
C VAL A 362 -1.77 -0.53 7.94
N GLY A 363 -1.20 -0.31 9.13
CA GLY A 363 -0.94 -1.39 10.07
C GLY A 363 -2.21 -2.09 10.54
N PHE A 364 -3.30 -1.34 10.78
CA PHE A 364 -4.61 -1.87 11.13
C PHE A 364 -5.23 -2.70 9.99
N PHE A 365 -5.10 -2.21 8.75
CA PHE A 365 -5.48 -2.96 7.55
C PHE A 365 -4.74 -4.30 7.48
N LEU A 366 -3.41 -4.28 7.58
CA LEU A 366 -2.60 -5.50 7.51
C LEU A 366 -2.86 -6.45 8.68
N ALA A 367 -3.08 -5.93 9.90
CA ALA A 367 -3.45 -6.74 11.05
C ALA A 367 -4.81 -7.44 10.82
N GLY A 368 -5.81 -6.69 10.34
CA GLY A 368 -7.09 -7.28 9.94
C GLY A 368 -6.95 -8.35 8.86
N LEU A 369 -6.08 -8.07 7.88
CA LEU A 369 -5.81 -9.00 6.77
C LEU A 369 -5.20 -10.32 7.26
N VAL A 370 -4.20 -10.30 8.13
CA VAL A 370 -3.60 -11.54 8.65
C VAL A 370 -4.56 -12.31 9.57
N ILE A 371 -5.43 -11.60 10.32
CA ILE A 371 -6.49 -12.23 11.13
C ILE A 371 -7.48 -12.99 10.24
N HIS A 372 -7.96 -12.38 9.17
CA HIS A 372 -8.88 -13.05 8.24
C HIS A 372 -8.19 -14.14 7.44
N GLY A 373 -7.01 -13.83 6.92
CA GLY A 373 -6.29 -14.69 6.01
C GLY A 373 -5.85 -16.00 6.65
N GLY A 374 -5.46 -16.00 7.92
CA GLY A 374 -5.10 -17.21 8.65
C GLY A 374 -6.19 -18.30 8.63
N LEU A 375 -7.45 -17.92 8.38
CA LEU A 375 -8.60 -18.84 8.27
C LEU A 375 -8.95 -19.21 6.81
N GLN A 376 -8.16 -18.79 5.80
CA GLN A 376 -8.48 -19.02 4.40
C GLN A 376 -7.66 -20.17 3.76
N GLY A 377 -6.69 -20.72 4.46
CA GLY A 377 -5.79 -21.77 3.95
C GLY A 377 -6.52 -23.00 3.41
N TRP A 378 -7.69 -23.35 3.99
CA TRP A 378 -8.46 -24.54 3.63
C TRP A 378 -8.91 -24.57 2.15
N TRP A 379 -9.17 -23.41 1.53
CA TRP A 379 -9.58 -23.31 0.14
C TRP A 379 -8.50 -22.69 -0.76
N ILE A 380 -7.74 -21.71 -0.26
CA ILE A 380 -6.68 -21.06 -1.04
C ILE A 380 -5.58 -22.05 -1.43
N ALA A 381 -5.15 -22.90 -0.49
CA ALA A 381 -4.07 -23.83 -0.75
C ALA A 381 -4.36 -24.78 -1.94
N PRO A 382 -5.49 -25.52 -1.98
CA PRO A 382 -5.76 -26.39 -3.13
C PRO A 382 -6.06 -25.61 -4.42
N VAL A 383 -6.63 -24.40 -4.35
CA VAL A 383 -6.89 -23.58 -5.54
C VAL A 383 -5.58 -23.15 -6.18
N LEU A 384 -4.68 -22.50 -5.42
CA LEU A 384 -3.43 -22.00 -5.98
C LEU A 384 -2.47 -23.14 -6.37
N ALA A 385 -2.45 -24.25 -5.62
CA ALA A 385 -1.65 -25.42 -5.96
C ALA A 385 -2.08 -26.09 -7.28
N SER A 386 -3.32 -25.87 -7.74
CA SER A 386 -3.82 -26.39 -9.01
C SER A 386 -3.41 -25.56 -10.23
N LEU A 387 -2.84 -24.36 -10.03
CA LEU A 387 -2.52 -23.43 -11.09
C LEU A 387 -1.03 -23.47 -11.47
N SER A 388 -0.75 -23.37 -12.77
CA SER A 388 0.61 -23.15 -13.26
C SER A 388 1.01 -21.67 -13.14
N GLU A 389 2.30 -21.37 -13.35
CA GLU A 389 2.88 -20.03 -13.18
C GLU A 389 2.15 -18.92 -13.98
N THR A 390 1.77 -19.20 -15.23
CA THR A 390 1.14 -18.19 -16.08
C THR A 390 -0.25 -17.77 -15.57
N PRO A 391 -1.20 -18.68 -15.26
CA PRO A 391 -2.43 -18.33 -14.55
C PRO A 391 -2.20 -17.67 -13.20
N LEU A 392 -1.17 -18.05 -12.43
CA LEU A 392 -0.83 -17.41 -11.16
C LEU A 392 -0.44 -15.96 -11.37
N PHE A 393 0.46 -15.68 -12.32
CA PHE A 393 0.90 -14.31 -12.62
C PHE A 393 -0.28 -13.42 -13.07
N PHE A 394 -0.99 -13.81 -14.13
CA PHE A 394 -2.08 -13.00 -14.65
C PHE A 394 -3.28 -12.96 -13.71
N GLY A 395 -3.56 -14.05 -13.02
CA GLY A 395 -4.58 -14.11 -11.98
C GLY A 395 -4.28 -13.15 -10.84
N ALA A 396 -3.05 -13.15 -10.34
CA ALA A 396 -2.62 -12.19 -9.31
C ALA A 396 -2.72 -10.73 -9.80
N ALA A 397 -2.27 -10.44 -11.03
CA ALA A 397 -2.35 -9.08 -11.60
C ALA A 397 -3.80 -8.60 -11.75
N ILE A 398 -4.70 -9.46 -12.24
CA ILE A 398 -6.12 -9.13 -12.40
C ILE A 398 -6.79 -8.97 -11.05
N LEU A 399 -6.59 -9.91 -10.12
CA LEU A 399 -7.19 -9.85 -8.79
C LEU A 399 -6.71 -8.60 -8.02
N THR A 400 -5.44 -8.23 -8.18
CA THR A 400 -4.90 -7.01 -7.59
C THR A 400 -5.58 -5.76 -8.11
N ALA A 401 -5.98 -5.70 -9.37
CA ALA A 401 -6.73 -4.56 -9.89
C ALA A 401 -8.08 -4.32 -9.17
N PHE A 402 -8.60 -5.34 -8.49
CA PHE A 402 -9.83 -5.30 -7.70
C PHE A 402 -9.60 -5.40 -6.20
N ASN A 403 -8.38 -5.66 -5.74
CA ASN A 403 -8.01 -5.79 -4.35
C ASN A 403 -6.59 -5.26 -4.12
N ASP A 404 -6.22 -5.08 -2.86
CA ASP A 404 -4.86 -4.71 -2.49
C ASP A 404 -3.85 -5.83 -2.83
N ASN A 405 -2.68 -5.45 -3.35
CA ASN A 405 -1.63 -6.39 -3.74
C ASN A 405 -1.02 -7.17 -2.57
N ALA A 406 -0.98 -6.60 -1.37
CA ALA A 406 -0.50 -7.28 -0.18
C ALA A 406 -1.45 -8.41 0.25
N LEU A 407 -2.77 -8.25 0.05
CA LEU A 407 -3.73 -9.32 0.27
C LEU A 407 -3.42 -10.53 -0.61
N ILE A 408 -3.22 -10.31 -1.91
CA ILE A 408 -2.98 -11.39 -2.88
C ILE A 408 -1.72 -12.17 -2.54
N THR A 409 -0.64 -11.47 -2.20
CA THR A 409 0.63 -12.12 -1.86
C THR A 409 0.57 -12.81 -0.50
N TYR A 410 -0.09 -12.22 0.49
CA TYR A 410 -0.30 -12.87 1.78
C TYR A 410 -1.06 -14.19 1.64
N LEU A 411 -2.14 -14.23 0.87
CA LEU A 411 -2.91 -15.47 0.66
C LEU A 411 -2.05 -16.57 0.02
N ALA A 412 -1.07 -16.22 -0.81
CA ALA A 412 -0.15 -17.20 -1.38
C ALA A 412 0.78 -17.82 -0.34
N THR A 413 1.08 -17.13 0.77
CA THR A 413 1.90 -17.70 1.86
C THR A 413 1.21 -18.88 2.58
N LEU A 414 -0.11 -19.00 2.43
CA LEU A 414 -0.89 -20.09 3.03
C LEU A 414 -0.77 -21.40 2.25
N VAL A 415 -0.11 -21.39 1.10
CA VAL A 415 0.10 -22.58 0.25
C VAL A 415 1.39 -23.28 0.69
N PRO A 416 1.32 -24.49 1.27
CA PRO A 416 2.53 -25.22 1.65
C PRO A 416 3.29 -25.69 0.41
N ASN A 417 4.61 -25.71 0.51
CA ASN A 417 5.52 -26.23 -0.53
C ASN A 417 5.32 -25.62 -1.93
N MET A 418 4.94 -24.35 -2.01
CA MET A 418 4.85 -23.63 -3.27
C MET A 418 6.22 -23.55 -3.94
N SER A 419 6.31 -23.86 -5.25
CA SER A 419 7.58 -23.78 -6.00
C SER A 419 8.07 -22.32 -6.09
N GLU A 420 9.39 -22.11 -6.18
CA GLU A 420 9.97 -20.77 -6.31
C GLU A 420 9.43 -20.03 -7.53
N ALA A 421 9.25 -20.71 -8.66
CA ALA A 421 8.67 -20.13 -9.86
C ALA A 421 7.21 -19.67 -9.65
N ALA A 422 6.41 -20.44 -8.90
CA ALA A 422 5.04 -20.07 -8.55
C ALA A 422 4.98 -18.88 -7.57
N LYS A 423 5.88 -18.85 -6.56
CA LYS A 423 6.03 -17.72 -5.64
C LYS A 423 6.36 -16.42 -6.37
N LEU A 424 7.36 -16.48 -7.26
CA LEU A 424 7.75 -15.35 -8.10
C LEU A 424 6.55 -14.90 -8.97
N ALA A 425 5.89 -15.83 -9.65
CA ALA A 425 4.77 -15.50 -10.53
C ALA A 425 3.64 -14.75 -9.81
N VAL A 426 3.27 -15.16 -8.59
CA VAL A 426 2.23 -14.48 -7.81
C VAL A 426 2.66 -13.07 -7.43
N VAL A 427 3.89 -12.90 -6.91
CA VAL A 427 4.36 -11.59 -6.45
C VAL A 427 4.59 -10.64 -7.63
N GLU A 428 5.22 -11.11 -8.71
CA GLU A 428 5.39 -10.34 -9.95
C GLU A 428 4.04 -9.89 -10.52
N GLY A 429 3.03 -10.79 -10.52
CA GLY A 429 1.68 -10.45 -10.93
C GLY A 429 1.04 -9.40 -10.03
N ALA A 430 1.12 -9.57 -8.72
CA ALA A 430 0.52 -8.65 -7.74
C ALA A 430 1.13 -7.24 -7.83
N VAL A 431 2.45 -7.11 -7.90
CA VAL A 431 3.09 -5.79 -8.02
C VAL A 431 2.80 -5.14 -9.38
N THR A 432 2.70 -5.94 -10.45
CA THR A 432 2.34 -5.46 -11.79
C THR A 432 0.91 -4.91 -11.84
N GLY A 433 -0.03 -5.55 -11.15
CA GLY A 433 -1.44 -5.12 -11.07
C GLY A 433 -1.68 -3.89 -10.21
N GLY A 434 -0.78 -3.58 -9.28
CA GLY A 434 -0.99 -2.57 -8.22
C GLY A 434 -1.16 -1.13 -8.71
N GLY A 435 -0.78 -0.80 -9.93
CA GLY A 435 -0.98 0.53 -10.51
C GLY A 435 -2.27 0.70 -11.32
N LEU A 436 -3.05 -0.37 -11.56
CA LEU A 436 -4.18 -0.34 -12.47
C LEU A 436 -5.38 0.44 -11.96
N THR A 437 -5.61 0.44 -10.66
CA THR A 437 -6.75 1.12 -10.01
C THR A 437 -6.31 1.77 -8.70
N VAL A 438 -7.18 2.61 -8.15
CA VAL A 438 -6.90 3.27 -6.86
C VAL A 438 -6.83 2.27 -5.71
N ILE A 439 -7.65 1.22 -5.73
CA ILE A 439 -7.71 0.22 -4.65
C ILE A 439 -6.67 -0.89 -4.77
N ALA A 440 -5.96 -0.95 -5.89
CA ALA A 440 -4.99 -2.01 -6.19
C ALA A 440 -3.73 -1.98 -5.32
N ASN A 441 -3.42 -0.84 -4.71
CA ASN A 441 -2.25 -0.69 -3.84
C ASN A 441 -2.51 0.41 -2.79
N ALA A 442 -2.12 0.17 -1.56
CA ALA A 442 -2.32 1.04 -0.41
C ALA A 442 -1.89 2.53 -0.62
N PRO A 443 -0.80 2.89 -1.32
CA PRO A 443 -0.43 4.29 -1.56
C PRO A 443 -1.31 5.03 -2.58
N ASN A 444 -2.06 4.34 -3.42
CA ASN A 444 -2.79 4.96 -4.53
C ASN A 444 -3.88 5.96 -4.08
N PRO A 445 -4.66 5.71 -3.00
CA PRO A 445 -5.60 6.69 -2.49
C PRO A 445 -4.96 8.02 -2.09
N ALA A 446 -3.75 8.02 -1.53
CA ALA A 446 -3.03 9.24 -1.19
C ALA A 446 -2.65 10.03 -2.45
N GLY A 447 -2.14 9.37 -3.49
CA GLY A 447 -1.89 9.97 -4.79
C GLY A 447 -3.15 10.56 -5.42
N GLN A 448 -4.27 9.81 -5.36
CA GLN A 448 -5.56 10.29 -5.82
C GLN A 448 -6.01 11.55 -5.07
N ALA A 449 -5.98 11.54 -3.75
CA ALA A 449 -6.43 12.66 -2.92
C ALA A 449 -5.66 13.95 -3.24
N LEU A 450 -4.33 13.87 -3.37
CA LEU A 450 -3.47 15.01 -3.68
C LEU A 450 -3.67 15.58 -5.08
N LEU A 451 -3.97 14.72 -6.07
CA LEU A 451 -4.04 15.10 -7.48
C LEU A 451 -5.47 15.31 -8.00
N SER A 452 -6.51 14.90 -7.28
CA SER A 452 -7.92 14.97 -7.73
C SER A 452 -8.37 16.37 -8.16
N ARG A 453 -7.84 17.40 -7.53
CA ARG A 453 -8.13 18.81 -7.88
C ARG A 453 -7.81 19.16 -9.36
N PHE A 454 -6.85 18.48 -9.96
CA PHE A 454 -6.46 18.69 -11.37
C PHE A 454 -7.34 17.94 -12.37
N PHE A 455 -8.29 17.14 -11.85
CA PHE A 455 -9.24 16.32 -12.61
C PHE A 455 -10.70 16.70 -12.33
N GLY A 456 -10.93 17.95 -11.92
CA GLY A 456 -12.31 18.43 -11.61
C GLY A 456 -12.86 17.87 -10.28
N GLY A 457 -11.99 17.48 -9.36
CA GLY A 457 -12.35 16.96 -8.03
C GLY A 457 -12.52 15.43 -7.98
N ALA A 458 -12.58 14.75 -9.13
CA ALA A 458 -12.70 13.28 -9.19
C ALA A 458 -11.91 12.70 -10.36
N ILE A 459 -11.18 11.62 -10.11
CA ILE A 459 -10.46 10.87 -11.13
C ILE A 459 -11.38 9.79 -11.70
N ALA A 460 -11.60 9.82 -13.03
CA ALA A 460 -12.42 8.82 -13.70
C ALA A 460 -11.71 7.45 -13.72
N PRO A 461 -12.31 6.39 -13.12
CA PRO A 461 -11.64 5.10 -12.96
C PRO A 461 -11.22 4.44 -14.28
N LEU A 462 -12.07 4.53 -15.32
CA LEU A 462 -11.75 3.96 -16.64
C LEU A 462 -10.62 4.71 -17.35
N SER A 463 -10.52 6.04 -17.17
CA SER A 463 -9.43 6.83 -17.73
C SER A 463 -8.10 6.54 -17.03
N LEU A 464 -8.12 6.33 -15.71
CA LEU A 464 -6.98 5.86 -14.95
C LEU A 464 -6.54 4.48 -15.43
N LEU A 465 -7.45 3.51 -15.48
CA LEU A 465 -7.16 2.16 -15.96
C LEU A 465 -6.53 2.19 -17.37
N ALA A 466 -7.16 2.90 -18.30
CA ALA A 466 -6.66 3.00 -19.68
C ALA A 466 -5.25 3.62 -19.75
N SER A 467 -4.98 4.62 -18.90
CA SER A 467 -3.66 5.27 -18.85
C SER A 467 -2.59 4.42 -18.15
N ALA A 468 -2.99 3.54 -17.25
CA ALA A 468 -2.08 2.61 -16.57
C ALA A 468 -1.75 1.36 -17.40
N LEU A 469 -2.54 1.02 -18.43
CA LEU A 469 -2.34 -0.22 -19.21
C LEU A 469 -0.96 -0.29 -19.88
N LEU A 470 -0.51 0.78 -20.53
CA LEU A 470 0.75 0.74 -21.25
C LEU A 470 1.96 0.52 -20.33
N PRO A 471 2.15 1.25 -19.23
CA PRO A 471 3.25 0.96 -18.30
C PRO A 471 3.09 -0.40 -17.61
N THR A 472 1.86 -0.87 -17.38
CA THR A 472 1.62 -2.24 -16.88
C THR A 472 2.08 -3.29 -17.89
N VAL A 473 1.82 -3.11 -19.18
CA VAL A 473 2.34 -4.01 -20.23
C VAL A 473 3.87 -4.02 -20.25
N VAL A 474 4.52 -2.86 -20.07
CA VAL A 474 5.98 -2.80 -19.94
C VAL A 474 6.46 -3.60 -18.71
N ALA A 475 5.77 -3.48 -17.57
CA ALA A 475 6.10 -4.24 -16.37
C ALA A 475 5.91 -5.76 -16.60
N VAL A 476 4.81 -6.19 -17.25
CA VAL A 476 4.58 -7.60 -17.65
C VAL A 476 5.75 -8.12 -18.49
N ILE A 477 6.18 -7.35 -19.49
CA ILE A 477 7.31 -7.73 -20.34
C ILE A 477 8.59 -7.89 -19.50
N CYS A 478 8.87 -6.95 -18.61
CA CYS A 478 10.07 -6.99 -17.79
C CYS A 478 10.08 -8.13 -16.79
N TYR A 479 8.96 -8.41 -16.12
CA TYR A 479 8.92 -9.47 -15.12
C TYR A 479 8.76 -10.86 -15.72
N ARG A 480 8.01 -11.00 -16.81
CA ARG A 480 7.66 -12.34 -17.34
C ARG A 480 8.54 -12.82 -18.49
N PHE A 481 9.09 -11.91 -19.30
CA PHE A 481 9.78 -12.26 -20.54
C PHE A 481 11.26 -11.87 -20.57
N ILE A 482 11.74 -11.10 -19.61
CA ILE A 482 13.17 -10.85 -19.46
C ILE A 482 13.71 -11.85 -18.45
N PRO A 483 14.69 -12.70 -18.87
CA PRO A 483 15.21 -13.82 -18.07
C PRO A 483 15.93 -13.38 -16.79
#